data_c486c1bc5fa3129bc87885a9ec007237
#
_entry.id   c486c1bc5fa3129bc87885a9ec007237
#
_cell.length_a   1.000
_cell.length_b   1.000
_cell.length_c   1.000
_cell.angle_alpha   90.00
_cell.angle_beta   90.00
_cell.angle_gamma   90.00
#
_symmetry.space_group_name_H-M   'P 1'
#
loop_
_entity.id
_entity.type
_entity.pdbx_description
1 polymer ?
#
loop_
_entity_poly.entity_id
_entity_poly.type
_entity_poly.pdbx_seq_one_letter_code
_entity_poly.pdbx_strand_id
1 'polypeptide(L)'
;MPLCLTFIDLKKTFDSVETKAVVEAMDNQGIPTQYIKVLRELYSNFTTGISPFYKKIIIDVKREVRQGDTISPKIFTATLENAMRKLEWDDMGVKVDGRQLHHLSFVDDIVLITSNISQAERILTEFDETCGCIGLQVNLQKTMFMRNGWVSDAPFTLNGTNISECTSYVYLGRELNMMNDLTPELGRRRREHRGCSEEDQEHPAQRSPLQHHRTSCFDLCFGNLGISQAGRKRGERH
;
A
#
# COMPACT_ATOMS: atom_id res chain seq x y z
N MET A 1 14.39 19.97 -1.28
CA MET A 1 14.24 18.94 -2.34
C MET A 1 12.76 18.86 -2.70
N PRO A 2 12.38 18.92 -3.99
CA PRO A 2 11.00 18.69 -4.39
C PRO A 2 10.59 17.25 -4.08
N LEU A 3 9.38 17.07 -3.54
CA LEU A 3 8.85 15.78 -3.10
C LEU A 3 7.34 15.72 -3.33
N CYS A 4 6.90 14.72 -4.06
CA CYS A 4 5.52 14.36 -4.26
C CYS A 4 5.34 12.90 -3.84
N LEU A 5 4.38 12.64 -2.96
CA LEU A 5 3.99 11.30 -2.50
C LEU A 5 2.61 10.98 -3.04
N THR A 6 2.47 9.86 -3.74
CA THR A 6 1.17 9.38 -4.23
C THR A 6 0.81 8.08 -3.52
N PHE A 7 -0.25 8.12 -2.73
CA PHE A 7 -0.78 6.99 -1.97
C PHE A 7 -1.79 6.25 -2.83
N ILE A 8 -1.50 5.01 -3.15
CA ILE A 8 -2.33 4.18 -4.03
C ILE A 8 -3.23 3.29 -3.17
N ASP A 9 -4.52 3.30 -3.46
CA ASP A 9 -5.50 2.35 -2.95
C ASP A 9 -5.89 1.40 -4.09
N LEU A 10 -5.85 0.10 -3.85
CA LEU A 10 -6.24 -0.92 -4.81
C LEU A 10 -7.65 -1.45 -4.49
N LYS A 11 -8.47 -1.69 -5.53
CA LYS A 11 -9.81 -2.23 -5.37
C LYS A 11 -9.77 -3.73 -5.12
N LYS A 12 -10.42 -4.20 -4.05
CA LYS A 12 -10.64 -5.64 -3.78
C LYS A 12 -9.39 -6.49 -4.00
N THR A 13 -8.29 -6.08 -3.44
CA THR A 13 -6.93 -6.53 -3.71
C THR A 13 -6.81 -8.07 -3.77
N PHE A 14 -7.27 -8.76 -2.72
CA PHE A 14 -7.17 -10.22 -2.63
C PHE A 14 -8.17 -10.95 -3.52
N ASP A 15 -9.33 -10.35 -3.80
CA ASP A 15 -10.41 -10.98 -4.56
C ASP A 15 -10.22 -10.82 -6.08
N SER A 16 -9.29 -9.98 -6.51
CA SER A 16 -9.14 -9.57 -7.92
C SER A 16 -7.94 -10.19 -8.63
N VAL A 17 -6.92 -10.64 -7.88
CA VAL A 17 -5.67 -11.17 -8.45
C VAL A 17 -5.94 -12.44 -9.27
N GLU A 18 -5.39 -12.47 -10.48
CA GLU A 18 -5.50 -13.63 -11.37
C GLU A 18 -4.60 -14.77 -10.91
N THR A 19 -5.15 -15.98 -10.76
CA THR A 19 -4.41 -17.20 -10.38
C THR A 19 -3.22 -17.47 -11.32
N LYS A 20 -3.36 -17.11 -12.61
CA LYS A 20 -2.27 -17.23 -13.58
C LYS A 20 -1.07 -16.36 -13.21
N ALA A 21 -1.30 -15.11 -12.80
CA ALA A 21 -0.26 -14.19 -12.38
C ALA A 21 0.44 -14.66 -11.10
N VAL A 22 -0.34 -15.24 -10.17
CA VAL A 22 0.21 -15.86 -8.95
C VAL A 22 1.18 -17.00 -9.30
N VAL A 23 0.78 -17.89 -10.20
CA VAL A 23 1.61 -19.03 -10.62
C VAL A 23 2.87 -18.58 -11.31
N GLU A 24 2.77 -17.59 -12.20
CA GLU A 24 3.92 -16.99 -12.89
C GLU A 24 4.90 -16.35 -11.90
N ALA A 25 4.38 -15.61 -10.91
CA ALA A 25 5.21 -14.98 -9.90
C ALA A 25 5.97 -16.02 -9.05
N MET A 26 5.31 -17.13 -8.69
CA MET A 26 5.95 -18.21 -7.94
C MET A 26 7.07 -18.89 -8.74
N ASP A 27 6.83 -19.13 -10.03
CA ASP A 27 7.82 -19.74 -10.95
C ASP A 27 9.04 -18.81 -11.10
N ASN A 28 8.82 -17.52 -11.32
CA ASN A 28 9.87 -16.51 -11.43
C ASN A 28 10.69 -16.31 -10.14
N GLN A 29 10.12 -16.63 -8.98
CA GLN A 29 10.84 -16.62 -7.70
C GLN A 29 11.58 -17.93 -7.42
N GLY A 30 11.55 -18.91 -8.33
CA GLY A 30 12.23 -20.19 -8.20
C GLY A 30 11.61 -21.14 -7.19
N ILE A 31 10.31 -21.02 -6.92
CA ILE A 31 9.58 -21.97 -6.07
C ILE A 31 9.57 -23.35 -6.75
N PRO A 32 9.94 -24.43 -6.04
CA PRO A 32 9.95 -25.76 -6.62
C PRO A 32 8.60 -26.15 -7.22
N THR A 33 8.63 -26.72 -8.42
CA THR A 33 7.44 -27.06 -9.24
C THR A 33 6.38 -27.90 -8.49
N GLN A 34 6.81 -28.72 -7.53
CA GLN A 34 5.89 -29.51 -6.69
C GLN A 34 4.93 -28.63 -5.87
N TYR A 35 5.42 -27.50 -5.31
CA TYR A 35 4.58 -26.57 -4.55
C TYR A 35 3.68 -25.75 -5.48
N ILE A 36 4.16 -25.40 -6.67
CA ILE A 36 3.35 -24.74 -7.70
C ILE A 36 2.19 -25.63 -8.15
N LYS A 37 2.43 -26.95 -8.29
CA LYS A 37 1.36 -27.91 -8.61
C LYS A 37 0.30 -27.95 -7.50
N VAL A 38 0.73 -28.06 -6.24
CA VAL A 38 -0.19 -28.02 -5.09
C VAL A 38 -0.99 -26.71 -5.07
N LEU A 39 -0.33 -25.60 -5.31
CA LEU A 39 -1.00 -24.30 -5.36
C LEU A 39 -2.03 -24.24 -6.49
N ARG A 40 -1.69 -24.74 -7.68
CA ARG A 40 -2.64 -24.83 -8.81
C ARG A 40 -3.85 -25.67 -8.46
N GLU A 41 -3.66 -26.81 -7.80
CA GLU A 41 -4.77 -27.68 -7.35
C GLU A 41 -5.64 -26.99 -6.29
N LEU A 42 -5.03 -26.25 -5.36
CA LEU A 42 -5.75 -25.48 -4.33
C LEU A 42 -6.60 -24.36 -4.91
N TYR A 43 -6.15 -23.74 -6.01
CA TYR A 43 -6.86 -22.64 -6.68
C TYR A 43 -7.66 -23.10 -7.91
N SER A 44 -7.49 -24.36 -8.38
CA SER A 44 -8.31 -24.92 -9.44
C SER A 44 -9.61 -25.50 -8.86
N ASN A 45 -10.72 -25.28 -9.55
CA ASN A 45 -12.04 -25.82 -9.17
C ASN A 45 -12.53 -25.39 -7.77
N PHE A 46 -12.09 -24.24 -7.28
CA PHE A 46 -12.58 -23.72 -6.02
C PHE A 46 -14.01 -23.25 -6.17
N THR A 47 -14.92 -23.90 -5.45
CA THR A 47 -16.32 -23.54 -5.41
C THR A 47 -16.71 -23.11 -4.00
N THR A 48 -17.50 -22.05 -3.88
CA THR A 48 -18.14 -21.68 -2.62
C THR A 48 -19.64 -21.97 -2.67
N GLY A 49 -20.18 -22.43 -1.57
CA GLY A 49 -21.61 -22.71 -1.45
C GLY A 49 -22.31 -21.69 -0.58
N ILE A 50 -23.25 -20.96 -1.16
CA ILE A 50 -24.12 -20.05 -0.43
C ILE A 50 -25.50 -20.70 -0.32
N SER A 51 -26.11 -20.68 0.87
CA SER A 51 -27.46 -21.23 1.10
C SER A 51 -28.44 -20.11 1.48
N PRO A 52 -28.81 -19.22 0.56
CA PRO A 52 -29.89 -18.30 0.81
C PRO A 52 -31.23 -19.06 0.78
N PHE A 53 -32.02 -18.95 1.82
CA PHE A 53 -33.40 -19.47 1.85
C PHE A 53 -33.56 -20.95 1.46
N TYR A 54 -32.82 -21.86 2.08
CA TYR A 54 -32.90 -23.33 1.91
C TYR A 54 -32.39 -23.91 0.57
N LYS A 55 -31.95 -23.09 -0.38
CA LYS A 55 -31.37 -23.56 -1.64
C LYS A 55 -29.87 -23.31 -1.65
N LYS A 56 -29.08 -24.38 -1.78
CA LYS A 56 -27.62 -24.26 -1.95
C LYS A 56 -27.29 -23.83 -3.37
N ILE A 57 -26.64 -22.69 -3.52
CA ILE A 57 -26.08 -22.20 -4.79
C ILE A 57 -24.57 -22.42 -4.72
N ILE A 58 -24.05 -23.11 -5.73
CA ILE A 58 -22.61 -23.33 -5.89
C ILE A 58 -22.09 -22.26 -6.86
N ILE A 59 -21.06 -21.53 -6.46
CA ILE A 59 -20.42 -20.48 -7.25
C ILE A 59 -18.98 -20.92 -7.52
N ASP A 60 -18.59 -20.95 -8.79
CA ASP A 60 -17.21 -21.19 -9.19
C ASP A 60 -16.39 -19.92 -8.97
N VAL A 61 -15.36 -20.00 -8.12
CA VAL A 61 -14.46 -18.89 -7.83
C VAL A 61 -13.26 -19.00 -8.76
N LYS A 62 -13.18 -18.06 -9.72
CA LYS A 62 -12.10 -18.05 -10.75
C LYS A 62 -10.95 -17.11 -10.40
N ARG A 63 -11.16 -16.19 -9.46
CA ARG A 63 -10.21 -15.18 -9.00
C ARG A 63 -10.33 -15.10 -7.51
N GLU A 64 -9.27 -15.29 -6.78
CA GLU A 64 -9.20 -14.99 -5.35
C GLU A 64 -7.90 -15.52 -4.74
N VAL A 65 -7.25 -14.69 -3.92
CA VAL A 65 -6.29 -15.16 -2.93
C VAL A 65 -7.04 -15.21 -1.60
N ARG A 66 -7.15 -16.39 -0.98
CA ARG A 66 -8.01 -16.62 0.20
C ARG A 66 -7.77 -15.62 1.32
N GLN A 67 -8.78 -14.85 1.70
CA GLN A 67 -8.71 -13.99 2.86
C GLN A 67 -8.67 -14.82 4.16
N GLY A 68 -7.80 -14.41 5.10
CA GLY A 68 -7.63 -15.09 6.39
C GLY A 68 -6.61 -16.23 6.39
N ASP A 69 -6.03 -16.57 5.26
CA ASP A 69 -4.92 -17.52 5.15
C ASP A 69 -3.57 -16.80 5.42
N THR A 70 -2.66 -17.46 6.12
CA THR A 70 -1.32 -16.91 6.42
C THR A 70 -0.41 -16.82 5.20
N ILE A 71 -0.69 -17.57 4.13
CA ILE A 71 0.09 -17.61 2.88
C ILE A 71 -0.36 -16.50 1.93
N SER A 72 -1.63 -16.16 1.93
CA SER A 72 -2.25 -15.23 0.99
C SER A 72 -1.57 -13.85 0.89
N PRO A 73 -1.22 -13.17 2.00
CA PRO A 73 -0.49 -11.91 1.92
C PRO A 73 0.88 -12.04 1.24
N LYS A 74 1.58 -13.16 1.47
CA LYS A 74 2.89 -13.42 0.86
C LYS A 74 2.78 -13.69 -0.65
N ILE A 75 1.79 -14.46 -1.06
CA ILE A 75 1.48 -14.75 -2.47
C ILE A 75 1.12 -13.44 -3.17
N PHE A 76 0.25 -12.64 -2.57
CA PHE A 76 -0.13 -11.35 -3.11
C PHE A 76 1.09 -10.43 -3.29
N THR A 77 1.89 -10.24 -2.23
CA THR A 77 3.10 -9.41 -2.28
C THR A 77 4.07 -9.91 -3.36
N ALA A 78 4.30 -11.22 -3.45
CA ALA A 78 5.16 -11.82 -4.46
C ALA A 78 4.65 -11.57 -5.89
N THR A 79 3.33 -11.64 -6.10
CA THR A 79 2.70 -11.37 -7.40
C THR A 79 2.83 -9.91 -7.80
N LEU A 80 2.57 -9.01 -6.86
CA LEU A 80 2.72 -7.57 -7.08
C LEU A 80 4.17 -7.18 -7.34
N GLU A 81 5.12 -7.68 -6.54
CA GLU A 81 6.56 -7.46 -6.76
C GLU A 81 7.02 -7.99 -8.12
N ASN A 82 6.55 -9.17 -8.54
CA ASN A 82 6.87 -9.72 -9.85
C ASN A 82 6.36 -8.83 -11.00
N ALA A 83 5.18 -8.23 -10.83
CA ALA A 83 4.65 -7.27 -11.79
C ALA A 83 5.47 -5.97 -11.79
N MET A 84 5.78 -5.42 -10.62
CA MET A 84 6.54 -4.17 -10.47
C MET A 84 7.99 -4.28 -10.96
N ARG A 85 8.61 -5.46 -10.89
CA ARG A 85 9.96 -5.69 -11.43
C ARG A 85 10.05 -5.53 -12.95
N LYS A 86 8.93 -5.57 -13.65
CA LYS A 86 8.86 -5.33 -15.12
C LYS A 86 8.86 -3.84 -15.47
N LEU A 87 8.72 -2.96 -14.46
CA LEU A 87 8.68 -1.52 -14.61
C LEU A 87 10.10 -0.94 -14.57
N GLU A 88 10.41 -0.10 -15.54
CA GLU A 88 11.73 0.54 -15.69
C GLU A 88 11.70 1.93 -15.03
N TRP A 89 11.85 1.98 -13.69
CA TRP A 89 11.80 3.22 -12.91
C TRP A 89 13.16 3.68 -12.37
N ASP A 90 14.25 3.14 -12.91
CA ASP A 90 15.61 3.41 -12.41
C ASP A 90 16.00 4.90 -12.42
N ASP A 91 15.45 5.66 -13.40
CA ASP A 91 15.68 7.10 -13.53
C ASP A 91 14.63 7.96 -12.81
N MET A 92 13.62 7.33 -12.19
CA MET A 92 12.51 8.02 -11.55
C MET A 92 12.62 8.02 -10.04
N GLY A 93 11.83 8.91 -9.41
CA GLY A 93 11.82 9.02 -7.95
C GLY A 93 12.75 10.10 -7.42
N VAL A 94 13.24 9.92 -6.21
CA VAL A 94 14.13 10.83 -5.51
C VAL A 94 15.40 10.11 -5.05
N LYS A 95 16.51 10.82 -4.98
CA LYS A 95 17.77 10.25 -4.46
C LYS A 95 17.84 10.46 -2.95
N VAL A 96 18.01 9.35 -2.22
CA VAL A 96 18.21 9.31 -0.77
C VAL A 96 19.49 8.55 -0.49
N ASP A 97 20.46 9.19 0.13
CA ASP A 97 21.78 8.61 0.44
C ASP A 97 22.45 7.93 -0.78
N GLY A 98 22.32 8.56 -1.96
CA GLY A 98 22.88 8.06 -3.22
C GLY A 98 22.08 6.93 -3.89
N ARG A 99 21.01 6.45 -3.28
CA ARG A 99 20.12 5.43 -3.84
C ARG A 99 18.87 6.06 -4.41
N GLN A 100 18.40 5.54 -5.55
CA GLN A 100 17.13 5.96 -6.12
C GLN A 100 15.98 5.31 -5.35
N LEU A 101 15.00 6.12 -4.95
CA LEU A 101 13.78 5.68 -4.26
C LEU A 101 12.58 6.20 -5.04
N HIS A 102 11.81 5.30 -5.64
CA HIS A 102 10.64 5.62 -6.47
C HIS A 102 9.32 5.10 -5.89
N HIS A 103 9.35 4.09 -5.02
CA HIS A 103 8.17 3.61 -4.30
C HIS A 103 8.52 2.94 -2.99
N LEU A 104 7.51 2.83 -2.13
CA LEU A 104 7.48 1.95 -0.97
C LEU A 104 6.21 1.12 -1.06
N SER A 105 6.30 -0.17 -0.76
CA SER A 105 5.15 -1.06 -0.73
C SER A 105 5.15 -1.92 0.53
N PHE A 106 3.99 -2.07 1.11
CA PHE A 106 3.73 -3.01 2.21
C PHE A 106 2.38 -3.68 1.95
N VAL A 107 2.43 -4.89 1.39
CA VAL A 107 1.26 -5.63 0.88
C VAL A 107 0.52 -4.79 -0.17
N ASP A 108 -0.64 -4.26 0.16
CA ASP A 108 -1.50 -3.42 -0.68
C ASP A 108 -1.33 -1.91 -0.42
N ASP A 109 -0.64 -1.53 0.63
CA ASP A 109 -0.31 -0.14 0.94
C ASP A 109 0.91 0.31 0.11
N ILE A 110 0.70 1.09 -0.95
CA ILE A 110 1.74 1.51 -1.89
C ILE A 110 1.84 3.03 -1.89
N VAL A 111 3.07 3.53 -1.83
CA VAL A 111 3.37 4.97 -1.99
C VAL A 111 4.39 5.16 -3.10
N LEU A 112 4.05 5.93 -4.12
CA LEU A 112 5.01 6.40 -5.11
C LEU A 112 5.68 7.66 -4.59
N ILE A 113 6.97 7.78 -4.86
CA ILE A 113 7.82 8.86 -4.40
C ILE A 113 8.47 9.49 -5.61
N THR A 114 8.16 10.77 -5.88
CA THR A 114 8.62 11.46 -7.10
C THR A 114 9.07 12.87 -6.80
N SER A 115 9.78 13.48 -7.73
CA SER A 115 10.25 14.85 -7.62
C SER A 115 9.29 15.89 -8.25
N ASN A 116 8.33 15.45 -9.06
CA ASN A 116 7.35 16.30 -9.74
C ASN A 116 6.09 15.51 -10.13
N ILE A 117 5.02 16.23 -10.48
CA ILE A 117 3.72 15.64 -10.81
C ILE A 117 3.77 14.85 -12.12
N SER A 118 4.45 15.35 -13.16
CA SER A 118 4.54 14.64 -14.45
C SER A 118 5.19 13.26 -14.29
N GLN A 119 6.19 13.15 -13.44
CA GLN A 119 6.81 11.86 -13.10
C GLN A 119 5.84 10.98 -12.33
N ALA A 120 5.06 11.54 -11.39
CA ALA A 120 4.04 10.82 -10.65
C ALA A 120 2.95 10.25 -11.56
N GLU A 121 2.46 11.05 -12.53
CA GLU A 121 1.49 10.60 -13.54
C GLU A 121 2.03 9.44 -14.37
N ARG A 122 3.27 9.56 -14.87
CA ARG A 122 3.90 8.50 -15.66
C ARG A 122 4.00 7.19 -14.87
N ILE A 123 4.57 7.25 -13.67
CA ILE A 123 4.73 6.07 -12.79
C ILE A 123 3.36 5.46 -12.46
N LEU A 124 2.36 6.29 -12.13
CA LEU A 124 1.03 5.82 -11.79
C LEU A 124 0.32 5.17 -12.99
N THR A 125 0.52 5.70 -14.19
CA THR A 125 -0.03 5.12 -15.43
C THR A 125 0.58 3.75 -15.73
N GLU A 126 1.90 3.64 -15.72
CA GLU A 126 2.62 2.38 -15.92
C GLU A 126 2.26 1.34 -14.85
N PHE A 127 2.06 1.79 -13.61
CA PHE A 127 1.60 0.94 -12.50
C PHE A 127 0.17 0.43 -12.71
N ASP A 128 -0.78 1.31 -13.11
CA ASP A 128 -2.18 0.92 -13.36
C ASP A 128 -2.29 -0.10 -14.50
N GLU A 129 -1.56 0.12 -15.59
CA GLU A 129 -1.48 -0.82 -16.73
C GLU A 129 -0.96 -2.19 -16.28
N THR A 130 0.13 -2.19 -15.51
CA THR A 130 0.76 -3.43 -15.01
C THR A 130 -0.15 -4.16 -14.01
N CYS A 131 -0.82 -3.42 -13.13
CA CYS A 131 -1.84 -3.96 -12.24
C CYS A 131 -3.00 -4.58 -13.02
N GLY A 132 -3.44 -3.94 -14.10
CA GLY A 132 -4.47 -4.48 -14.99
C GLY A 132 -4.11 -5.84 -15.58
N CYS A 133 -2.83 -6.07 -15.92
CA CYS A 133 -2.33 -7.35 -16.44
C CYS A 133 -2.42 -8.50 -15.43
N ILE A 134 -2.46 -8.22 -14.14
CA ILE A 134 -2.57 -9.21 -13.07
C ILE A 134 -3.96 -9.23 -12.39
N GLY A 135 -4.92 -8.49 -12.96
CA GLY A 135 -6.31 -8.42 -12.49
C GLY A 135 -6.58 -7.40 -11.38
N LEU A 136 -5.60 -6.58 -11.02
CA LEU A 136 -5.76 -5.51 -10.04
C LEU A 136 -6.25 -4.21 -10.69
N GLN A 137 -6.89 -3.36 -9.91
CA GLN A 137 -7.36 -2.05 -10.35
C GLN A 137 -7.06 -0.98 -9.31
N VAL A 138 -6.53 0.16 -9.76
CA VAL A 138 -6.36 1.34 -8.90
C VAL A 138 -7.73 1.95 -8.56
N ASN A 139 -7.92 2.29 -7.30
CA ASN A 139 -9.10 3.01 -6.84
C ASN A 139 -8.86 4.52 -6.89
N LEU A 140 -9.21 5.15 -8.01
CA LEU A 140 -8.96 6.57 -8.26
C LEU A 140 -9.63 7.51 -7.25
N GLN A 141 -10.72 7.08 -6.60
CA GLN A 141 -11.43 7.90 -5.62
C GLN A 141 -10.71 7.96 -4.27
N LYS A 142 -9.94 6.92 -3.94
CA LYS A 142 -9.19 6.83 -2.68
C LYS A 142 -7.69 7.05 -2.87
N THR A 143 -7.18 6.94 -4.09
CA THR A 143 -5.82 7.31 -4.43
C THR A 143 -5.67 8.81 -4.29
N MET A 144 -4.70 9.25 -3.50
CA MET A 144 -4.45 10.65 -3.19
C MET A 144 -2.97 10.98 -3.32
N PHE A 145 -2.66 12.25 -3.50
CA PHE A 145 -1.28 12.69 -3.48
C PHE A 145 -1.08 13.88 -2.54
N MET A 146 0.15 14.07 -2.09
CA MET A 146 0.58 15.29 -1.42
C MET A 146 1.93 15.72 -1.97
N ARG A 147 2.17 17.02 -1.99
CA ARG A 147 3.41 17.62 -2.47
C ARG A 147 3.92 18.68 -1.50
N ASN A 148 5.21 18.89 -1.48
CA ASN A 148 5.78 20.01 -0.77
C ASN A 148 5.82 21.27 -1.67
N GLY A 149 6.05 22.44 -1.06
CA GLY A 149 6.06 23.73 -1.77
C GLY A 149 7.14 23.88 -2.84
N TRP A 150 8.04 22.91 -3.03
CA TRP A 150 9.05 22.88 -4.07
C TRP A 150 8.56 22.22 -5.37
N VAL A 151 7.44 21.53 -5.32
CA VAL A 151 6.81 20.91 -6.49
C VAL A 151 5.83 21.91 -7.09
N SER A 152 5.97 22.18 -8.39
CA SER A 152 5.07 23.06 -9.13
C SER A 152 3.63 22.58 -9.06
N ASP A 153 2.69 23.52 -9.01
CA ASP A 153 1.27 23.22 -9.11
C ASP A 153 0.95 22.80 -10.55
N ALA A 154 0.40 21.61 -10.70
CA ALA A 154 -0.04 21.07 -11.97
C ALA A 154 -1.20 20.09 -11.73
N PRO A 155 -2.14 19.94 -12.68
CA PRO A 155 -3.15 18.90 -12.57
C PRO A 155 -2.47 17.52 -12.55
N PHE A 156 -2.97 16.63 -11.70
CA PHE A 156 -2.54 15.24 -11.62
C PHE A 156 -3.69 14.35 -12.05
N THR A 157 -3.54 13.64 -13.14
CA THR A 157 -4.62 12.83 -13.73
C THR A 157 -4.18 11.40 -13.99
N LEU A 158 -5.13 10.47 -13.93
CA LEU A 158 -4.97 9.11 -14.45
C LEU A 158 -6.21 8.77 -15.29
N ASN A 159 -6.00 8.38 -16.55
CA ASN A 159 -7.09 8.03 -17.48
C ASN A 159 -8.17 9.13 -17.57
N GLY A 160 -7.75 10.41 -17.55
CA GLY A 160 -8.67 11.58 -17.59
C GLY A 160 -9.39 11.89 -16.28
N THR A 161 -9.14 11.13 -15.22
CA THR A 161 -9.69 11.36 -13.88
C THR A 161 -8.67 12.08 -13.02
N ASN A 162 -9.06 13.19 -12.38
CA ASN A 162 -8.20 13.93 -11.46
C ASN A 162 -7.97 13.13 -10.19
N ILE A 163 -6.70 13.05 -9.77
CA ILE A 163 -6.29 12.54 -8.46
C ILE A 163 -6.34 13.69 -7.46
N SER A 164 -6.92 13.45 -6.30
CA SER A 164 -7.11 14.48 -5.28
C SER A 164 -5.83 14.76 -4.50
N GLU A 165 -5.51 16.04 -4.31
CA GLU A 165 -4.44 16.47 -3.39
C GLU A 165 -4.95 16.41 -1.95
N CYS A 166 -4.13 15.90 -1.03
CA CYS A 166 -4.40 15.87 0.40
C CYS A 166 -3.31 16.60 1.18
N THR A 167 -3.67 17.17 2.32
CA THR A 167 -2.73 17.83 3.23
C THR A 167 -2.12 16.88 4.25
N SER A 168 -2.84 15.77 4.55
CA SER A 168 -2.36 14.67 5.38
C SER A 168 -2.94 13.35 4.89
N TYR A 169 -2.24 12.25 5.18
CA TYR A 169 -2.65 10.89 4.83
C TYR A 169 -2.21 9.91 5.92
N VAL A 170 -3.06 8.94 6.24
CA VAL A 170 -2.71 7.89 7.21
C VAL A 170 -2.12 6.69 6.46
N TYR A 171 -0.81 6.53 6.52
CA TYR A 171 -0.08 5.43 5.92
C TYR A 171 0.46 4.48 6.99
N LEU A 172 0.14 3.19 6.91
CA LEU A 172 0.53 2.15 7.89
C LEU A 172 0.22 2.55 9.34
N GLY A 173 -0.92 3.20 9.57
CA GLY A 173 -1.35 3.62 10.90
C GLY A 173 -0.67 4.87 11.44
N ARG A 174 0.12 5.60 10.62
CA ARG A 174 0.74 6.87 10.97
C ARG A 174 0.25 7.99 10.06
N GLU A 175 -0.17 9.10 10.64
CA GLU A 175 -0.54 10.30 9.89
C GLU A 175 0.72 11.02 9.41
N LEU A 176 0.78 11.26 8.09
CA LEU A 176 1.85 11.95 7.38
C LEU A 176 1.34 13.28 6.88
N ASN A 177 2.20 14.30 6.92
CA ASN A 177 1.99 15.59 6.26
C ASN A 177 3.34 16.17 5.81
N MET A 178 3.33 17.06 4.83
CA MET A 178 4.55 17.65 4.26
C MET A 178 5.26 18.63 5.20
N MET A 179 4.60 19.09 6.27
CA MET A 179 5.17 19.98 7.28
C MET A 179 5.91 19.22 8.37
N ASN A 180 5.85 17.88 8.36
CA ASN A 180 6.36 17.02 9.43
C ASN A 180 5.84 17.43 10.83
N ASP A 181 4.59 17.93 10.89
CA ASP A 181 3.92 18.25 12.13
C ASP A 181 3.34 16.96 12.74
N LEU A 182 3.76 16.62 13.95
CA LEU A 182 3.30 15.45 14.69
C LEU A 182 2.03 15.70 15.52
N THR A 183 1.58 16.96 15.61
CA THR A 183 0.43 17.33 16.45
C THR A 183 -0.86 16.60 16.05
N PRO A 184 -1.21 16.48 14.75
CA PRO A 184 -2.39 15.74 14.31
C PRO A 184 -2.30 14.25 14.68
N GLU A 185 -1.14 13.62 14.45
CA GLU A 185 -0.90 12.21 14.80
C GLU A 185 -1.04 11.93 16.29
N LEU A 186 -0.47 12.77 17.13
CA LEU A 186 -0.62 12.66 18.60
C LEU A 186 -2.08 12.83 19.03
N GLY A 187 -2.80 13.74 18.40
CA GLY A 187 -4.23 13.96 18.63
C GLY A 187 -5.06 12.74 18.22
N ARG A 188 -4.77 12.13 17.06
CA ARG A 188 -5.42 10.92 16.56
C ARG A 188 -5.19 9.74 17.53
N ARG A 189 -3.95 9.45 17.91
CA ARG A 189 -3.61 8.36 18.86
C ARG A 189 -4.26 8.54 20.21
N ARG A 190 -4.36 9.78 20.71
CA ARG A 190 -5.08 10.07 21.96
C ARG A 190 -6.57 9.72 21.87
N ARG A 191 -7.22 10.00 20.75
CA ARG A 191 -8.65 9.65 20.53
C ARG A 191 -8.84 8.14 20.47
N GLU A 192 -7.99 7.44 19.71
CA GLU A 192 -8.02 5.97 19.60
C GLU A 192 -7.84 5.31 20.97
N HIS A 193 -6.87 5.79 21.77
CA HIS A 193 -6.63 5.25 23.11
C HIS A 193 -7.81 5.49 24.08
N ARG A 194 -8.51 6.62 23.96
CA ARG A 194 -9.71 6.88 24.77
C ARG A 194 -10.88 6.00 24.33
N GLY A 195 -11.10 5.82 23.04
CA GLY A 195 -12.12 4.91 22.52
C GLY A 195 -11.91 3.47 22.99
N CYS A 196 -10.69 2.93 22.94
CA CYS A 196 -10.38 1.61 23.47
C CYS A 196 -10.64 1.48 24.99
N SER A 197 -10.46 2.55 25.76
CA SER A 197 -10.70 2.53 27.22
C SER A 197 -12.19 2.48 27.56
N GLU A 198 -13.06 2.97 26.70
CA GLU A 198 -14.52 2.91 26.86
C GLU A 198 -15.08 1.55 26.41
N GLU A 199 -14.54 0.96 25.33
CA GLU A 199 -14.94 -0.37 24.87
C GLU A 199 -14.44 -1.51 25.78
N ASP A 200 -13.26 -1.38 26.41
CA ASP A 200 -12.71 -2.36 27.35
C ASP A 200 -13.55 -2.47 28.67
N GLN A 201 -14.45 -1.52 28.93
CA GLN A 201 -15.39 -1.61 30.03
C GLN A 201 -16.66 -2.41 29.72
N GLU A 202 -16.98 -2.63 28.44
CA GLU A 202 -18.17 -3.39 28.03
C GLU A 202 -17.88 -4.85 27.64
N HIS A 203 -16.65 -5.24 27.16
CA HIS A 203 -16.35 -6.65 26.80
C HIS A 203 -14.86 -7.03 26.96
N PRO A 204 -14.49 -7.89 27.97
CA PRO A 204 -13.08 -8.29 28.17
C PRO A 204 -12.57 -9.48 27.34
N ALA A 205 -13.21 -9.86 26.26
CA ALA A 205 -12.79 -11.06 25.52
C ALA A 205 -12.85 -10.86 24.00
N GLN A 206 -11.78 -10.33 23.42
CA GLN A 206 -11.28 -10.66 22.07
C GLN A 206 -10.18 -9.69 21.60
N ARG A 207 -8.93 -9.92 22.02
CA ARG A 207 -7.76 -9.22 21.45
C ARG A 207 -7.03 -10.16 20.51
N SER A 208 -6.91 -9.75 19.25
CA SER A 208 -6.03 -10.36 18.25
C SER A 208 -4.61 -9.78 18.35
N PRO A 209 -3.54 -10.62 18.32
CA PRO A 209 -2.14 -10.18 18.53
C PRO A 209 -1.46 -9.42 17.37
N LEU A 210 -2.18 -9.09 16.30
CA LEU A 210 -1.57 -8.66 15.02
C LEU A 210 -1.25 -7.16 14.89
N GLN A 211 -1.58 -6.32 15.89
CA GLN A 211 -1.40 -4.87 15.75
C GLN A 211 -0.01 -4.33 16.15
N HIS A 212 0.87 -5.12 16.77
CA HIS A 212 2.14 -4.61 17.32
C HIS A 212 3.34 -4.59 16.35
N HIS A 213 3.24 -5.20 15.15
CA HIS A 213 4.39 -5.28 14.23
C HIS A 213 4.45 -4.19 13.12
N ARG A 214 3.44 -3.34 13.00
CA ARG A 214 3.39 -2.33 11.93
C ARG A 214 4.30 -1.10 12.12
N THR A 215 4.75 -0.83 13.33
CA THR A 215 5.46 0.43 13.65
C THR A 215 6.94 0.43 13.28
N SER A 216 7.57 -0.73 13.08
CA SER A 216 9.02 -0.85 12.93
C SER A 216 9.56 -0.60 11.51
N CYS A 217 8.77 -0.86 10.44
CA CYS A 217 9.25 -0.65 9.06
C CYS A 217 9.27 0.81 8.62
N PHE A 218 8.39 1.64 9.18
CA PHE A 218 8.25 3.04 8.77
C PHE A 218 9.41 3.91 9.25
N ASP A 219 9.87 3.71 10.49
CA ASP A 219 10.97 4.50 11.06
C ASP A 219 12.31 4.23 10.35
N LEU A 220 12.49 3.04 9.77
CA LEU A 220 13.66 2.70 8.95
C LEU A 220 13.65 3.34 7.57
N CYS A 221 12.47 3.49 6.95
CA CYS A 221 12.37 4.02 5.58
C CYS A 221 12.33 5.55 5.52
N PHE A 222 11.62 6.21 6.43
CA PHE A 222 11.45 7.67 6.41
C PHE A 222 12.37 8.44 7.36
N GLY A 223 12.95 7.80 8.38
CA GLY A 223 13.93 8.42 9.26
C GLY A 223 15.17 8.95 8.52
N ASN A 224 15.54 8.33 7.39
CA ASN A 224 16.68 8.72 6.55
C ASN A 224 16.33 9.70 5.42
N LEU A 225 15.06 10.03 5.19
CA LEU A 225 14.65 10.97 4.13
C LEU A 225 15.03 12.44 4.41
N GLY A 226 15.80 12.71 5.48
CA GLY A 226 16.31 14.06 5.74
C GLY A 226 15.22 15.10 6.02
N ILE A 227 14.01 14.69 6.42
CA ILE A 227 12.99 15.55 7.02
C ILE A 227 13.40 15.77 8.49
N SER A 228 14.70 16.03 8.68
CA SER A 228 15.33 16.25 9.96
C SER A 228 15.44 17.73 10.23
N GLN A 229 14.83 18.15 11.32
CA GLN A 229 15.27 19.17 12.26
C GLN A 229 16.08 20.35 11.67
N ALA A 230 15.44 21.25 10.92
CA ALA A 230 15.91 22.62 10.85
C ALA A 230 15.15 23.43 11.91
N GLY A 231 15.82 23.74 13.03
CA GLY A 231 15.33 24.78 13.89
C GLY A 231 15.20 24.48 15.39
N ARG A 232 16.28 24.02 16.02
CA ARG A 232 16.48 24.32 17.45
C ARG A 232 17.66 25.26 17.59
N LYS A 233 17.42 26.56 17.38
CA LYS A 233 18.31 27.62 17.91
C LYS A 233 18.17 27.59 19.44
N ARG A 234 19.18 27.11 20.12
CA ARG A 234 19.43 27.42 21.53
C ARG A 234 19.61 28.91 21.68
N GLY A 235 18.68 29.56 22.35
CA GLY A 235 18.91 30.88 22.90
C GLY A 235 19.84 30.76 24.09
N GLU A 236 21.08 31.17 23.91
CA GLU A 236 21.97 31.49 25.02
C GLU A 236 21.44 32.78 25.67
N ARG A 237 21.17 32.69 26.96
CA ARG A 237 20.98 33.87 27.83
C ARG A 237 22.30 34.14 28.51
N HIS A 238 22.77 35.36 28.30
CA HIS A 238 23.61 36.07 29.24
C HIS A 238 22.75 36.84 30.24
#